data_abeb7f5cbaf14f6ee1c50eee266f863f
#
_entry.id   abeb7f5cbaf14f6ee1c50eee266f863f
#
_cell.length_a   1.000
_cell.length_b   1.000
_cell.length_c   1.000
_cell.angle_alpha   90.00
_cell.angle_beta   90.00
_cell.angle_gamma   90.00
#
_symmetry.space_group_name_H-M   'P 1'
#
loop_
_entity.id
_entity.type
_entity.pdbx_description
1 polymer ?
#
loop_
_entity_poly.entity_id
_entity_poly.type
_entity_poly.pdbx_seq_one_letter_code
_entity_poly.pdbx_strand_id
1 'polypeptide(L)'
;MKNRILHLFQWKLKDIENNLEIINNQGFNMIQISPIQPLKEYTYVWWTLYQPCGFTIGNNWIGSKKDLISLCNKAKKYNIKIIADVICNHTASNNSNKFLPHEKVDKILINRSDFWKEKIEVHDWNNRYEVTHFNMGLPGLNTSNHDLQDIIIKFLNELIECGVRGFRFDAAKHIGLPEEGCDFFIRVLNNLNNKEELFNYAEVIFSDKFIIDNYAKYIKVLTDSYGSNKDTLVTFIESHDTYYEFKYTTKMTDEMIAHEYDILTNNFNNTLYFARPFDDFWKSEIIKRINYK
;
A
#
# COMPACT_ATOMS: atom_id res chain seq x y z
N MET A 1 -0.61 -4.48 21.63
CA MET A 1 -1.59 -5.37 20.92
C MET A 1 -0.96 -5.75 19.59
N LYS A 2 -1.01 -7.04 19.23
CA LYS A 2 -0.45 -7.52 17.96
C LYS A 2 -1.40 -7.15 16.80
N ASN A 3 -0.86 -6.61 15.70
CA ASN A 3 -1.62 -6.28 14.51
C ASN A 3 -1.52 -7.42 13.49
N ARG A 4 -2.67 -7.95 13.10
CA ARG A 4 -2.82 -9.02 12.12
C ARG A 4 -3.56 -8.45 10.93
N ILE A 5 -2.84 -8.19 9.85
CA ILE A 5 -3.32 -7.49 8.66
C ILE A 5 -3.64 -8.55 7.59
N LEU A 6 -4.88 -8.62 7.15
CA LEU A 6 -5.26 -9.44 6.00
C LEU A 6 -5.25 -8.57 4.73
N HIS A 7 -4.38 -8.89 3.79
CA HIS A 7 -4.32 -8.22 2.50
C HIS A 7 -5.25 -8.94 1.50
N LEU A 8 -6.37 -8.30 1.18
CA LEU A 8 -7.39 -8.78 0.24
C LEU A 8 -7.20 -8.10 -1.13
N PHE A 9 -6.13 -8.51 -1.82
CA PHE A 9 -5.76 -7.92 -3.09
C PHE A 9 -6.75 -8.28 -4.21
N GLN A 10 -7.15 -7.30 -5.02
CA GLN A 10 -8.15 -7.41 -6.10
C GLN A 10 -9.57 -7.77 -5.64
N TRP A 11 -9.85 -7.85 -4.36
CA TRP A 11 -11.21 -8.05 -3.88
C TRP A 11 -12.05 -6.79 -4.03
N LYS A 12 -13.30 -6.95 -4.48
CA LYS A 12 -14.28 -5.87 -4.46
C LYS A 12 -14.64 -5.51 -3.03
N LEU A 13 -14.84 -4.21 -2.74
CA LEU A 13 -15.19 -3.75 -1.40
C LEU A 13 -16.45 -4.46 -0.86
N LYS A 14 -17.41 -4.77 -1.75
CA LYS A 14 -18.61 -5.50 -1.37
C LYS A 14 -18.35 -6.94 -0.92
N ASP A 15 -17.40 -7.62 -1.57
CA ASP A 15 -17.05 -8.98 -1.20
C ASP A 15 -16.30 -8.99 0.14
N ILE A 16 -15.43 -8.00 0.39
CA ILE A 16 -14.79 -7.80 1.69
C ILE A 16 -15.85 -7.57 2.78
N GLU A 17 -16.81 -6.68 2.52
CA GLU A 17 -17.91 -6.37 3.44
C GLU A 17 -18.72 -7.62 3.84
N ASN A 18 -18.95 -8.52 2.90
CA ASN A 18 -19.70 -9.77 3.13
C ASN A 18 -18.90 -10.82 3.92
N ASN A 19 -17.57 -10.69 3.98
CA ASN A 19 -16.69 -11.63 4.70
C ASN A 19 -16.19 -11.11 6.06
N LEU A 20 -16.61 -9.93 6.53
CA LEU A 20 -16.10 -9.30 7.75
C LEU A 20 -16.25 -10.19 9.00
N GLU A 21 -17.35 -10.91 9.15
CA GLU A 21 -17.56 -11.82 10.27
C GLU A 21 -16.53 -12.96 10.27
N ILE A 22 -16.29 -13.56 9.10
CA ILE A 22 -15.29 -14.64 8.95
C ILE A 22 -13.90 -14.08 9.25
N ILE A 23 -13.55 -12.90 8.71
CA ILE A 23 -12.26 -12.25 8.91
C ILE A 23 -12.02 -11.98 10.41
N ASN A 24 -13.04 -11.45 11.11
CA ASN A 24 -12.98 -11.23 12.54
C ASN A 24 -12.77 -12.55 13.31
N ASN A 25 -13.50 -13.61 12.96
CA ASN A 25 -13.42 -14.93 13.60
C ASN A 25 -12.07 -15.62 13.35
N GLN A 26 -11.34 -15.21 12.31
CA GLN A 26 -9.96 -15.65 12.04
C GLN A 26 -8.91 -14.87 12.84
N GLY A 27 -9.30 -13.84 13.60
CA GLY A 27 -8.40 -13.07 14.45
C GLY A 27 -7.63 -11.95 13.71
N PHE A 28 -8.03 -11.61 12.49
CA PHE A 28 -7.50 -10.40 11.82
C PHE A 28 -8.19 -9.16 12.36
N ASN A 29 -7.41 -8.14 12.71
CA ASN A 29 -7.90 -6.86 13.23
C ASN A 29 -7.66 -5.68 12.28
N MET A 30 -7.03 -5.94 11.13
CA MET A 30 -6.84 -4.96 10.06
C MET A 30 -7.02 -5.64 8.69
N ILE A 31 -7.52 -4.88 7.72
CA ILE A 31 -7.66 -5.31 6.33
C ILE A 31 -6.97 -4.28 5.45
N GLN A 32 -5.98 -4.71 4.65
CA GLN A 32 -5.45 -3.90 3.55
C GLN A 32 -6.29 -4.17 2.30
N ILE A 33 -6.86 -3.12 1.74
CA ILE A 33 -7.59 -3.15 0.46
C ILE A 33 -6.70 -2.68 -0.68
N SER A 34 -6.99 -3.12 -1.90
CA SER A 34 -6.33 -2.62 -3.12
C SER A 34 -6.54 -1.13 -3.33
N PRO A 35 -5.71 -0.50 -4.17
CA PRO A 35 -5.87 0.91 -4.54
C PRO A 35 -7.27 1.21 -5.06
N ILE A 36 -7.89 2.29 -4.54
CA ILE A 36 -9.24 2.72 -4.90
C ILE A 36 -9.23 3.99 -5.75
N GLN A 37 -8.06 4.46 -6.16
CA GLN A 37 -7.90 5.59 -7.07
C GLN A 37 -8.45 5.27 -8.46
N PRO A 38 -8.90 6.28 -9.25
CA PRO A 38 -9.33 6.07 -10.63
C PRO A 38 -8.22 5.44 -11.47
N LEU A 39 -8.61 4.51 -12.34
CA LEU A 39 -7.68 3.78 -13.22
C LEU A 39 -7.82 4.24 -14.67
N LYS A 40 -6.75 4.12 -15.45
CA LYS A 40 -6.85 4.32 -16.90
C LYS A 40 -7.74 3.24 -17.55
N GLU A 41 -7.56 2.00 -17.16
CA GLU A 41 -8.35 0.84 -17.53
C GLU A 41 -8.05 -0.32 -16.55
N TYR A 42 -8.93 -1.30 -16.50
CA TYR A 42 -8.67 -2.55 -15.80
C TYR A 42 -8.68 -3.71 -16.80
N THR A 43 -7.58 -4.44 -16.88
CA THR A 43 -7.38 -5.51 -17.88
C THR A 43 -7.24 -6.89 -17.26
N TYR A 44 -7.68 -7.10 -16.00
CA TYR A 44 -7.44 -8.30 -15.18
C TYR A 44 -5.97 -8.60 -14.89
N VAL A 45 -5.05 -7.81 -15.40
CA VAL A 45 -3.63 -7.89 -15.06
C VAL A 45 -3.42 -7.11 -13.75
N TRP A 46 -2.81 -7.76 -12.77
CA TRP A 46 -2.75 -7.26 -11.40
C TRP A 46 -2.14 -5.86 -11.26
N TRP A 47 -1.06 -5.54 -12.00
CA TRP A 47 -0.38 -4.25 -11.94
C TRP A 47 -1.20 -3.07 -12.50
N THR A 48 -2.32 -3.32 -13.21
CA THR A 48 -3.16 -2.22 -13.71
C THR A 48 -3.83 -1.44 -12.57
N LEU A 49 -3.98 -2.03 -11.39
CA LEU A 49 -4.44 -1.34 -10.19
C LEU A 49 -3.45 -0.28 -9.69
N TYR A 50 -2.17 -0.41 -10.07
CA TYR A 50 -1.11 0.53 -9.70
C TYR A 50 -0.83 1.58 -10.79
N GLN A 51 -1.80 1.83 -11.67
CA GLN A 51 -1.74 2.91 -12.66
C GLN A 51 -2.87 3.94 -12.43
N PRO A 52 -2.78 4.74 -11.35
CA PRO A 52 -3.82 5.69 -11.00
C PRO A 52 -3.86 6.88 -11.97
N CYS A 53 -5.08 7.42 -12.15
CA CYS A 53 -5.31 8.63 -12.96
C CYS A 53 -5.53 9.89 -12.13
N GLY A 54 -5.39 9.81 -10.80
CA GLY A 54 -5.53 10.98 -9.94
C GLY A 54 -5.78 10.63 -8.47
N PHE A 55 -6.11 11.66 -7.70
CA PHE A 55 -6.32 11.59 -6.25
C PHE A 55 -7.80 11.80 -5.90
N THR A 56 -8.65 10.87 -6.35
CA THR A 56 -10.07 10.80 -6.02
C THR A 56 -10.46 9.37 -5.65
N ILE A 57 -11.65 9.18 -5.05
CA ILE A 57 -12.09 7.89 -4.52
C ILE A 57 -13.02 7.20 -5.50
N GLY A 58 -12.68 5.97 -5.82
CA GLY A 58 -13.51 5.04 -6.59
C GLY A 58 -12.91 4.64 -7.92
N ASN A 59 -13.01 3.35 -8.21
CA ASN A 59 -12.77 2.80 -9.52
C ASN A 59 -13.79 1.69 -9.83
N ASN A 60 -13.98 1.42 -11.10
CA ASN A 60 -15.03 0.48 -11.56
C ASN A 60 -14.77 -0.98 -11.18
N TRP A 61 -13.55 -1.30 -10.75
CA TRP A 61 -13.20 -2.67 -10.38
C TRP A 61 -13.36 -2.92 -8.88
N ILE A 62 -12.70 -2.11 -8.05
CA ILE A 62 -12.68 -2.32 -6.59
C ILE A 62 -13.99 -1.86 -5.95
N GLY A 63 -14.50 -0.71 -6.35
CA GLY A 63 -15.77 -0.17 -5.86
C GLY A 63 -15.82 1.35 -5.82
N SER A 64 -16.97 1.86 -5.43
CA SER A 64 -17.27 3.28 -5.32
C SER A 64 -16.94 3.84 -3.92
N LYS A 65 -16.92 5.17 -3.80
CA LYS A 65 -16.86 5.85 -2.49
C LYS A 65 -17.97 5.37 -1.53
N LYS A 66 -19.19 5.13 -2.05
CA LYS A 66 -20.31 4.62 -1.25
C LYS A 66 -20.03 3.21 -0.70
N ASP A 67 -19.43 2.34 -1.52
CA ASP A 67 -19.05 0.99 -1.08
C ASP A 67 -17.97 1.03 -0.01
N LEU A 68 -17.00 1.96 -0.13
CA LEU A 68 -15.96 2.17 0.88
C LEU A 68 -16.57 2.61 2.23
N ILE A 69 -17.47 3.59 2.21
CA ILE A 69 -18.16 4.05 3.43
C ILE A 69 -18.94 2.90 4.07
N SER A 70 -19.65 2.08 3.27
CA SER A 70 -20.41 0.93 3.76
C SER A 70 -19.48 -0.09 4.43
N LEU A 71 -18.38 -0.46 3.76
CA LEU A 71 -17.37 -1.38 4.30
C LEU A 71 -16.79 -0.86 5.62
N CYS A 72 -16.32 0.39 5.66
CA CYS A 72 -15.72 0.96 6.87
C CYS A 72 -16.69 1.00 8.05
N ASN A 73 -17.95 1.37 7.82
CA ASN A 73 -18.98 1.39 8.86
C ASN A 73 -19.30 -0.01 9.42
N LYS A 74 -19.28 -1.03 8.57
CA LYS A 74 -19.46 -2.41 9.02
C LYS A 74 -18.22 -2.97 9.72
N ALA A 75 -17.02 -2.72 9.17
CA ALA A 75 -15.75 -3.15 9.76
C ALA A 75 -15.56 -2.61 11.18
N LYS A 76 -15.98 -1.37 11.44
CA LYS A 76 -15.98 -0.76 12.77
C LYS A 76 -16.73 -1.59 13.81
N LYS A 77 -17.83 -2.28 13.43
CA LYS A 77 -18.61 -3.13 14.36
C LYS A 77 -17.84 -4.36 14.83
N TYR A 78 -16.83 -4.78 14.08
CA TYR A 78 -15.92 -5.88 14.38
C TYR A 78 -14.57 -5.41 14.92
N ASN A 79 -14.40 -4.10 15.20
CA ASN A 79 -13.12 -3.49 15.57
C ASN A 79 -12.01 -3.73 14.54
N ILE A 80 -12.37 -3.90 13.26
CA ILE A 80 -11.43 -4.07 12.16
C ILE A 80 -11.12 -2.71 11.56
N LYS A 81 -9.83 -2.36 11.44
CA LYS A 81 -9.36 -1.17 10.72
C LYS A 81 -9.21 -1.46 9.23
N ILE A 82 -9.74 -0.59 8.38
CA ILE A 82 -9.50 -0.63 6.94
C ILE A 82 -8.27 0.22 6.62
N ILE A 83 -7.30 -0.38 5.94
CA ILE A 83 -6.07 0.24 5.45
C ILE A 83 -6.19 0.34 3.93
N ALA A 84 -6.12 1.54 3.39
CA ALA A 84 -6.14 1.75 1.95
C ALA A 84 -4.71 1.72 1.38
N ASP A 85 -4.52 0.96 0.31
CA ASP A 85 -3.33 1.07 -0.51
C ASP A 85 -3.41 2.34 -1.35
N VAL A 86 -2.37 3.19 -1.31
CA VAL A 86 -2.37 4.51 -1.96
C VAL A 86 -1.10 4.73 -2.77
N ILE A 87 -1.28 5.10 -4.04
CA ILE A 87 -0.17 5.38 -4.95
C ILE A 87 0.05 6.89 -4.98
N CYS A 88 1.18 7.35 -4.39
CA CYS A 88 1.55 8.75 -4.33
C CYS A 88 2.80 9.09 -5.15
N ASN A 89 3.57 8.08 -5.59
CA ASN A 89 4.83 8.28 -6.29
C ASN A 89 4.69 8.46 -7.80
N HIS A 90 3.63 7.93 -8.43
CA HIS A 90 3.50 7.89 -9.89
C HIS A 90 2.04 7.86 -10.35
N THR A 91 1.84 7.96 -11.67
CA THR A 91 0.53 7.85 -12.31
C THR A 91 0.54 6.85 -13.46
N ALA A 92 -0.64 6.62 -14.05
CA ALA A 92 -0.78 5.85 -15.28
C ALA A 92 0.03 6.47 -16.43
N SER A 93 0.74 5.63 -17.17
CA SER A 93 1.54 6.05 -18.33
C SER A 93 0.71 6.12 -19.62
N ASN A 94 1.15 7.01 -20.51
CA ASN A 94 0.69 7.03 -21.90
C ASN A 94 1.17 5.76 -22.63
N ASN A 95 0.34 5.23 -23.53
CA ASN A 95 0.64 3.97 -24.22
C ASN A 95 1.81 4.11 -25.22
N SER A 96 2.08 5.31 -25.73
CA SER A 96 3.17 5.58 -26.70
C SER A 96 4.47 6.03 -26.03
N ASN A 97 4.41 6.55 -24.79
CA ASN A 97 5.58 7.02 -24.06
C ASN A 97 5.37 6.82 -22.54
N LYS A 98 6.09 5.87 -21.96
CA LYS A 98 5.99 5.52 -20.54
C LYS A 98 6.33 6.65 -19.56
N PHE A 99 7.02 7.71 -20.01
CA PHE A 99 7.37 8.86 -19.17
C PHE A 99 6.34 10.00 -19.24
N LEU A 100 5.31 9.86 -20.06
CA LEU A 100 4.22 10.82 -20.13
C LEU A 100 2.99 10.27 -19.42
N PRO A 101 2.26 11.12 -18.68
CA PRO A 101 1.00 10.70 -18.06
C PRO A 101 -0.03 10.33 -19.13
N HIS A 102 -0.86 9.36 -18.81
CA HIS A 102 -1.99 8.99 -19.65
C HIS A 102 -3.00 10.16 -19.75
N GLU A 103 -3.72 10.28 -20.87
CA GLU A 103 -4.69 11.35 -21.12
C GLU A 103 -5.84 11.43 -20.10
N LYS A 104 -6.16 10.30 -19.44
CA LYS A 104 -7.15 10.22 -18.37
C LYS A 104 -6.64 10.72 -17.01
N VAL A 105 -5.34 10.97 -16.88
CA VAL A 105 -4.80 11.54 -15.63
C VAL A 105 -5.39 12.93 -15.43
N ASP A 106 -5.70 13.25 -14.19
CA ASP A 106 -6.34 14.50 -13.80
C ASP A 106 -5.59 15.71 -14.37
N LYS A 107 -6.32 16.63 -14.98
CA LYS A 107 -5.76 17.83 -15.59
C LYS A 107 -5.04 18.74 -14.60
N ILE A 108 -5.43 18.70 -13.32
CA ILE A 108 -4.72 19.44 -12.27
C ILE A 108 -3.26 18.96 -12.13
N LEU A 109 -2.99 17.68 -12.40
CA LEU A 109 -1.64 17.12 -12.39
C LEU A 109 -0.93 17.39 -13.73
N ILE A 110 -1.61 17.12 -14.86
CA ILE A 110 -1.00 17.24 -16.19
C ILE A 110 -0.53 18.67 -16.48
N ASN A 111 -1.30 19.68 -16.06
CA ASN A 111 -1.05 21.09 -16.35
C ASN A 111 0.06 21.72 -15.49
N ARG A 112 0.64 20.98 -14.54
CA ARG A 112 1.71 21.44 -13.65
C ARG A 112 2.99 20.67 -13.93
N SER A 113 3.91 21.29 -14.68
CA SER A 113 5.20 20.68 -15.05
C SER A 113 6.09 20.40 -13.83
N ASP A 114 5.98 21.18 -12.78
CA ASP A 114 6.70 21.06 -11.52
C ASP A 114 6.22 19.89 -10.62
N PHE A 115 5.10 19.25 -11.00
CA PHE A 115 4.60 18.06 -10.30
C PHE A 115 5.27 16.76 -10.75
N TRP A 116 6.13 16.79 -11.78
CA TRP A 116 6.69 15.59 -12.39
C TRP A 116 8.18 15.47 -12.12
N LYS A 117 8.63 14.25 -11.91
CA LYS A 117 10.05 13.90 -11.93
C LYS A 117 10.65 14.10 -13.32
N GLU A 118 11.97 14.12 -13.41
CA GLU A 118 12.67 14.14 -14.69
C GLU A 118 12.30 12.90 -15.53
N LYS A 119 12.18 13.07 -16.86
CA LYS A 119 11.80 11.99 -17.79
C LYS A 119 12.98 11.06 -18.08
N ILE A 120 13.64 10.63 -17.01
CA ILE A 120 14.78 9.73 -17.02
C ILE A 120 14.37 8.48 -16.24
N GLU A 121 14.80 7.31 -16.67
CA GLU A 121 14.57 6.05 -15.97
C GLU A 121 15.68 5.82 -14.94
N VAL A 122 15.34 5.16 -13.84
CA VAL A 122 16.34 4.70 -12.87
C VAL A 122 17.25 3.67 -13.55
N HIS A 123 18.55 3.92 -13.53
CA HIS A 123 19.58 3.02 -14.06
C HIS A 123 20.32 2.28 -12.94
N ASP A 124 20.65 3.00 -11.87
CA ASP A 124 21.27 2.42 -10.68
C ASP A 124 20.31 2.43 -9.49
N TRP A 125 19.78 1.27 -9.19
CA TRP A 125 18.85 1.07 -8.07
C TRP A 125 19.48 1.20 -6.68
N ASN A 126 20.81 1.28 -6.60
CA ASN A 126 21.53 1.58 -5.37
C ASN A 126 21.79 3.08 -5.20
N ASN A 127 21.62 3.86 -6.25
CA ASN A 127 21.78 5.31 -6.21
C ASN A 127 20.49 5.97 -5.70
N ARG A 128 20.49 6.43 -4.46
CA ARG A 128 19.30 7.06 -3.84
C ARG A 128 18.79 8.28 -4.59
N TYR A 129 19.69 9.08 -5.18
CA TYR A 129 19.28 10.21 -6.00
C TYR A 129 18.45 9.76 -7.20
N GLU A 130 18.92 8.77 -7.95
CA GLU A 130 18.16 8.23 -9.09
C GLU A 130 16.83 7.62 -8.64
N VAL A 131 16.84 6.80 -7.59
CA VAL A 131 15.65 6.13 -7.08
C VAL A 131 14.56 7.12 -6.66
N THR A 132 14.93 8.30 -6.13
CA THR A 132 13.95 9.29 -5.65
C THR A 132 13.58 10.36 -6.68
N HIS A 133 14.46 10.64 -7.67
CA HIS A 133 14.26 11.72 -8.64
C HIS A 133 13.89 11.25 -10.05
N PHE A 134 14.21 9.98 -10.40
CA PHE A 134 13.92 9.44 -11.73
C PHE A 134 12.68 8.54 -11.72
N ASN A 135 12.25 8.13 -12.90
CA ASN A 135 11.06 7.33 -13.09
C ASN A 135 11.35 5.83 -12.99
N MET A 136 10.49 5.11 -12.32
CA MET A 136 10.56 3.64 -12.19
C MET A 136 9.82 2.90 -13.32
N GLY A 137 9.79 3.44 -14.55
CA GLY A 137 9.04 2.88 -15.66
C GLY A 137 7.63 3.46 -15.85
N LEU A 138 7.21 4.35 -14.95
CA LEU A 138 5.94 5.10 -14.99
C LEU A 138 6.21 6.59 -14.75
N PRO A 139 5.29 7.49 -15.15
CA PRO A 139 5.45 8.92 -14.90
C PRO A 139 5.50 9.21 -13.38
N GLY A 140 6.68 9.53 -12.89
CA GLY A 140 6.92 9.80 -11.48
C GLY A 140 6.45 11.19 -11.07
N LEU A 141 5.90 11.30 -9.88
CA LEU A 141 5.47 12.55 -9.26
C LEU A 141 6.58 13.12 -8.38
N ASN A 142 6.79 14.43 -8.46
CA ASN A 142 7.71 15.16 -7.60
C ASN A 142 7.10 15.36 -6.21
N THR A 143 7.25 14.35 -5.37
CA THR A 143 6.67 14.33 -4.02
C THR A 143 7.27 15.35 -3.06
N SER A 144 8.35 16.06 -3.44
CA SER A 144 8.88 17.20 -2.68
C SER A 144 8.05 18.49 -2.90
N ASN A 145 7.19 18.54 -3.92
CA ASN A 145 6.37 19.71 -4.22
C ASN A 145 5.20 19.83 -3.24
N HIS A 146 5.13 20.92 -2.50
CA HIS A 146 4.11 21.14 -1.46
C HIS A 146 2.70 21.26 -2.00
N ASP A 147 2.49 21.87 -3.19
CA ASP A 147 1.15 21.95 -3.79
C ASP A 147 0.63 20.56 -4.16
N LEU A 148 1.53 19.67 -4.63
CA LEU A 148 1.18 18.27 -4.88
C LEU A 148 0.88 17.53 -3.56
N GLN A 149 1.68 17.78 -2.51
CA GLN A 149 1.41 17.21 -1.18
C GLN A 149 0.04 17.66 -0.65
N ASP A 150 -0.40 18.92 -0.90
CA ASP A 150 -1.72 19.39 -0.49
C ASP A 150 -2.85 18.66 -1.18
N ILE A 151 -2.70 18.33 -2.47
CA ILE A 151 -3.67 17.50 -3.20
C ILE A 151 -3.74 16.09 -2.58
N ILE A 152 -2.58 15.51 -2.27
CA ILE A 152 -2.50 14.19 -1.64
C ILE A 152 -3.10 14.21 -0.23
N ILE A 153 -2.78 15.20 0.60
CA ILE A 153 -3.36 15.36 1.94
C ILE A 153 -4.88 15.44 1.88
N LYS A 154 -5.42 16.23 0.94
CA LYS A 154 -6.86 16.33 0.75
C LYS A 154 -7.50 14.98 0.41
N PHE A 155 -6.91 14.22 -0.50
CA PHE A 155 -7.37 12.87 -0.87
C PHE A 155 -7.32 11.90 0.31
N LEU A 156 -6.23 11.87 1.07
CA LEU A 156 -6.09 11.00 2.23
C LEU A 156 -7.10 11.37 3.34
N ASN A 157 -7.32 12.66 3.57
CA ASN A 157 -8.34 13.11 4.52
C ASN A 157 -9.77 12.72 4.06
N GLU A 158 -10.05 12.77 2.77
CA GLU A 158 -11.33 12.29 2.22
C GLU A 158 -11.51 10.77 2.46
N LEU A 159 -10.45 9.97 2.35
CA LEU A 159 -10.47 8.55 2.72
C LEU A 159 -10.72 8.34 4.23
N ILE A 160 -10.11 9.16 5.09
CA ILE A 160 -10.33 9.12 6.55
C ILE A 160 -11.80 9.46 6.88
N GLU A 161 -12.40 10.44 6.22
CA GLU A 161 -13.82 10.77 6.34
C GLU A 161 -14.74 9.62 5.92
N CYS A 162 -14.33 8.83 4.92
CA CYS A 162 -15.02 7.60 4.55
C CYS A 162 -14.90 6.47 5.60
N GLY A 163 -14.01 6.62 6.59
CA GLY A 163 -13.81 5.65 7.66
C GLY A 163 -12.52 4.82 7.57
N VAL A 164 -11.64 5.07 6.59
CA VAL A 164 -10.31 4.46 6.52
C VAL A 164 -9.50 4.82 7.77
N ARG A 165 -8.72 3.86 8.28
CA ARG A 165 -7.93 4.00 9.52
C ARG A 165 -6.47 3.62 9.34
N GLY A 166 -5.96 3.78 8.13
CA GLY A 166 -4.55 3.62 7.82
C GLY A 166 -4.27 3.59 6.32
N PHE A 167 -3.01 3.75 5.99
CA PHE A 167 -2.53 3.78 4.60
C PHE A 167 -1.30 2.91 4.42
N ARG A 168 -1.26 2.16 3.33
CA ARG A 168 -0.04 1.58 2.76
C ARG A 168 0.39 2.49 1.61
N PHE A 169 1.53 3.15 1.75
CA PHE A 169 2.09 3.97 0.69
C PHE A 169 2.88 3.09 -0.27
N ASP A 170 2.35 2.96 -1.49
CA ASP A 170 2.94 2.19 -2.58
C ASP A 170 4.26 2.78 -3.05
N ALA A 171 5.19 1.92 -3.46
CA ALA A 171 6.50 2.31 -4.02
C ALA A 171 7.23 3.39 -3.20
N ALA A 172 7.08 3.36 -1.89
CA ALA A 172 7.52 4.42 -0.99
C ALA A 172 9.04 4.63 -1.01
N LYS A 173 9.84 3.62 -1.36
CA LYS A 173 11.29 3.79 -1.54
C LYS A 173 11.67 4.81 -2.62
N HIS A 174 10.74 5.17 -3.50
CA HIS A 174 10.89 6.19 -4.53
C HIS A 174 10.44 7.59 -4.09
N ILE A 175 9.93 7.73 -2.87
CA ILE A 175 9.63 8.99 -2.22
C ILE A 175 10.84 9.35 -1.34
N GLY A 176 11.40 10.55 -1.54
CA GLY A 176 12.56 10.99 -0.77
C GLY A 176 12.27 11.18 0.71
N LEU A 177 13.33 11.23 1.50
CA LEU A 177 13.32 11.51 2.93
C LEU A 177 13.81 12.94 3.21
N PRO A 178 13.63 13.50 4.41
CA PRO A 178 14.12 14.82 4.77
C PRO A 178 15.61 15.04 4.52
N GLU A 179 16.42 14.03 4.76
CA GLU A 179 17.86 14.03 4.47
C GLU A 179 18.17 14.09 2.97
N GLU A 180 17.18 13.78 2.13
CA GLU A 180 17.23 13.82 0.66
C GLU A 180 16.45 15.04 0.10
N GLY A 181 16.06 15.98 0.96
CA GLY A 181 15.35 17.22 0.59
C GLY A 181 13.84 17.05 0.36
N CYS A 182 13.23 15.95 0.85
CA CYS A 182 11.81 15.70 0.70
C CYS A 182 11.13 15.48 2.05
N ASP A 183 10.25 16.39 2.45
CA ASP A 183 9.52 16.32 3.72
C ASP A 183 8.17 15.59 3.64
N PHE A 184 7.92 14.84 2.56
CA PHE A 184 6.63 14.22 2.25
C PHE A 184 6.02 13.49 3.45
N PHE A 185 6.72 12.53 4.05
CA PHE A 185 6.15 11.75 5.15
C PHE A 185 5.89 12.62 6.38
N ILE A 186 6.79 13.54 6.72
CA ILE A 186 6.59 14.45 7.86
C ILE A 186 5.35 15.32 7.61
N ARG A 187 5.32 16.03 6.47
CA ARG A 187 4.26 16.98 6.18
C ARG A 187 2.91 16.31 5.97
N VAL A 188 2.88 15.26 5.15
CA VAL A 188 1.63 14.55 4.85
C VAL A 188 1.04 13.95 6.13
N LEU A 189 1.81 13.14 6.88
CA LEU A 189 1.29 12.45 8.06
C LEU A 189 0.85 13.41 9.17
N ASN A 190 1.55 14.55 9.34
CA ASN A 190 1.18 15.54 10.34
C ASN A 190 -0.10 16.31 10.00
N ASN A 191 -0.50 16.37 8.73
CA ASN A 191 -1.71 17.06 8.28
C ASN A 191 -2.91 16.11 8.03
N LEU A 192 -2.80 14.84 8.44
CA LEU A 192 -3.94 13.93 8.41
C LEU A 192 -4.87 14.15 9.60
N ASN A 193 -6.18 14.08 9.33
CA ASN A 193 -7.21 14.07 10.35
C ASN A 193 -7.07 12.82 11.23
N ASN A 194 -7.30 12.96 12.55
CA ASN A 194 -7.26 11.85 13.51
C ASN A 194 -5.96 11.00 13.42
N LYS A 195 -4.83 11.61 13.11
CA LYS A 195 -3.56 10.95 12.82
C LYS A 195 -3.12 9.93 13.89
N GLU A 196 -3.47 10.15 15.16
CA GLU A 196 -3.13 9.24 16.28
C GLU A 196 -3.87 7.89 16.22
N GLU A 197 -4.98 7.81 15.49
CA GLU A 197 -5.75 6.57 15.30
C GLU A 197 -5.30 5.77 14.09
N LEU A 198 -4.47 6.36 13.22
CA LEU A 198 -4.10 5.79 11.94
C LEU A 198 -2.96 4.78 12.09
N PHE A 199 -3.03 3.72 11.31
CA PHE A 199 -1.96 2.75 11.14
C PHE A 199 -1.38 2.88 9.72
N ASN A 200 -0.32 3.67 9.61
CA ASN A 200 0.32 3.99 8.32
C ASN A 200 1.64 3.24 8.17
N TYR A 201 1.92 2.75 6.96
CA TYR A 201 3.19 2.14 6.62
C TYR A 201 3.57 2.36 5.15
N ALA A 202 4.86 2.40 4.91
CA ALA A 202 5.49 2.62 3.62
C ALA A 202 6.02 1.30 3.07
N GLU A 203 5.83 1.02 1.79
CA GLU A 203 6.44 -0.12 1.13
C GLU A 203 7.90 0.18 0.77
N VAL A 204 8.83 -0.53 1.43
CA VAL A 204 10.28 -0.39 1.22
C VAL A 204 10.89 -1.79 1.06
N ILE A 205 10.35 -2.55 0.10
CA ILE A 205 10.81 -3.91 -0.22
C ILE A 205 12.07 -3.89 -1.09
N PHE A 206 12.81 -5.00 -1.09
CA PHE A 206 14.08 -5.14 -1.82
C PHE A 206 15.08 -4.03 -1.49
N SER A 207 15.17 -3.68 -0.22
CA SER A 207 16.05 -2.63 0.30
C SER A 207 16.96 -3.18 1.39
N ASP A 208 18.14 -2.58 1.55
CA ASP A 208 19.02 -2.93 2.63
C ASP A 208 18.53 -2.36 3.98
N LYS A 209 19.13 -2.86 5.05
CA LYS A 209 18.78 -2.46 6.43
C LYS A 209 18.93 -0.95 6.66
N PHE A 210 19.92 -0.30 6.04
CA PHE A 210 20.16 1.13 6.22
C PHE A 210 19.00 1.97 5.66
N ILE A 211 18.52 1.62 4.47
CA ILE A 211 17.36 2.27 3.85
C ILE A 211 16.11 2.04 4.70
N ILE A 212 15.85 0.80 5.13
CA ILE A 212 14.70 0.45 5.98
C ILE A 212 14.72 1.28 7.27
N ASP A 213 15.86 1.34 7.97
CA ASP A 213 16.00 2.09 9.22
C ASP A 213 15.81 3.60 9.03
N ASN A 214 16.18 4.15 7.87
CA ASN A 214 15.96 5.56 7.56
C ASN A 214 14.47 5.87 7.38
N TYR A 215 13.71 5.07 6.64
CA TYR A 215 12.26 5.24 6.55
C TYR A 215 11.57 5.03 7.90
N ALA A 216 12.04 4.07 8.69
CA ALA A 216 11.47 3.73 10.01
C ALA A 216 11.54 4.86 11.04
N LYS A 217 12.31 5.93 10.79
CA LYS A 217 12.32 7.17 11.60
C LYS A 217 11.03 7.98 11.44
N TYR A 218 10.35 7.84 10.32
CA TYR A 218 9.23 8.70 9.92
C TYR A 218 7.89 7.96 9.82
N ILE A 219 7.92 6.69 9.44
CA ILE A 219 6.73 5.86 9.20
C ILE A 219 7.06 4.39 9.44
N LYS A 220 6.07 3.55 9.76
CA LYS A 220 6.28 2.10 9.76
C LYS A 220 6.62 1.61 8.36
N VAL A 221 7.39 0.54 8.26
CA VAL A 221 7.93 0.04 7.01
C VAL A 221 7.46 -1.37 6.72
N LEU A 222 6.79 -1.56 5.59
CA LEU A 222 6.52 -2.89 5.02
C LEU A 222 7.78 -3.35 4.28
N THR A 223 8.35 -4.46 4.72
CA THR A 223 9.62 -4.96 4.19
C THR A 223 9.71 -6.48 4.22
N ASP A 224 10.42 -7.03 3.25
CA ASP A 224 10.87 -8.42 3.16
C ASP A 224 12.20 -8.68 3.91
N SER A 225 12.79 -7.64 4.48
CA SER A 225 14.06 -7.66 5.19
C SER A 225 13.89 -7.25 6.66
N TYR A 226 14.96 -7.38 7.45
CA TYR A 226 14.92 -7.05 8.87
C TYR A 226 15.54 -5.68 9.13
N GLY A 227 14.75 -4.75 9.70
CA GLY A 227 15.23 -3.49 10.26
C GLY A 227 15.74 -3.61 11.69
N SER A 228 16.21 -2.50 12.25
CA SER A 228 16.74 -2.44 13.63
C SER A 228 15.64 -2.49 14.69
N ASN A 229 14.48 -1.88 14.41
CA ASN A 229 13.37 -1.78 15.36
C ASN A 229 12.15 -2.56 14.88
N LYS A 230 11.87 -3.69 15.53
CA LYS A 230 10.75 -4.58 15.20
C LYS A 230 9.37 -3.93 15.33
N ASP A 231 9.21 -2.89 16.15
CA ASP A 231 7.93 -2.21 16.36
C ASP A 231 7.57 -1.28 15.18
N THR A 232 8.56 -0.86 14.42
CA THR A 232 8.37 -0.03 13.22
C THR A 232 8.20 -0.83 11.95
N LEU A 233 8.36 -2.15 12.00
CA LEU A 233 8.22 -3.02 10.83
C LEU A 233 6.81 -3.59 10.72
N VAL A 234 6.37 -3.74 9.47
CA VAL A 234 5.27 -4.60 9.04
C VAL A 234 5.90 -5.71 8.22
N THR A 235 5.83 -6.93 8.70
CA THR A 235 6.47 -8.08 8.05
C THR A 235 5.46 -8.90 7.28
N PHE A 236 5.90 -9.56 6.22
CA PHE A 236 5.08 -10.44 5.40
C PHE A 236 5.88 -11.67 4.96
N ILE A 237 5.19 -12.73 4.58
CA ILE A 237 5.78 -13.93 3.99
C ILE A 237 5.76 -13.80 2.48
N GLU A 238 4.59 -13.44 1.97
CA GLU A 238 4.28 -13.31 0.56
C GLU A 238 3.45 -12.05 0.36
N SER A 239 3.71 -11.32 -0.72
CA SER A 239 2.92 -10.18 -1.18
C SER A 239 2.30 -10.50 -2.54
N HIS A 240 1.43 -9.62 -3.03
CA HIS A 240 0.93 -9.71 -4.41
C HIS A 240 2.08 -9.66 -5.43
N ASP A 241 3.12 -8.83 -5.20
CA ASP A 241 4.30 -8.75 -6.07
C ASP A 241 5.03 -10.09 -6.14
N THR A 242 5.41 -10.65 -4.98
CA THR A 242 6.15 -11.91 -4.96
C THR A 242 5.31 -13.06 -5.49
N TYR A 243 3.99 -13.07 -5.25
CA TYR A 243 3.09 -14.11 -5.75
C TYR A 243 2.95 -14.08 -7.27
N TYR A 244 2.78 -12.89 -7.87
CA TYR A 244 2.56 -12.77 -9.32
C TYR A 244 3.85 -12.77 -10.12
N GLU A 245 4.88 -12.04 -9.67
CA GLU A 245 6.18 -11.96 -10.36
C GLU A 245 6.97 -13.27 -10.24
N PHE A 246 7.02 -13.84 -9.04
CA PHE A 246 7.85 -15.02 -8.74
C PHE A 246 7.05 -16.31 -8.61
N LYS A 247 5.84 -16.37 -9.16
CA LYS A 247 4.91 -17.50 -9.03
C LYS A 247 5.49 -18.88 -9.40
N TYR A 248 6.54 -18.92 -10.19
CA TYR A 248 7.21 -20.18 -10.60
C TYR A 248 8.36 -20.60 -9.69
N THR A 249 8.94 -19.66 -8.95
CA THR A 249 10.17 -19.88 -8.18
C THR A 249 9.97 -19.80 -6.67
N THR A 250 8.97 -19.07 -6.21
CA THR A 250 8.77 -18.79 -4.77
C THR A 250 7.37 -19.15 -4.26
N LYS A 251 6.58 -19.88 -5.04
CA LYS A 251 5.24 -20.29 -4.59
C LYS A 251 5.35 -21.26 -3.41
N MET A 252 4.99 -20.78 -2.24
CA MET A 252 5.04 -21.57 -1.01
C MET A 252 3.81 -22.50 -0.91
N THR A 253 4.00 -23.68 -0.28
CA THR A 253 2.87 -24.52 0.12
C THR A 253 2.16 -23.94 1.34
N ASP A 254 0.95 -24.42 1.64
CA ASP A 254 0.17 -24.00 2.80
C ASP A 254 0.92 -24.25 4.11
N GLU A 255 1.62 -25.39 4.22
CA GLU A 255 2.44 -25.73 5.39
C GLU A 255 3.61 -24.76 5.56
N MET A 256 4.28 -24.38 4.47
CA MET A 256 5.36 -23.41 4.50
C MET A 256 4.84 -22.04 4.95
N ILE A 257 3.70 -21.61 4.39
CA ILE A 257 3.05 -20.36 4.80
C ILE A 257 2.71 -20.37 6.28
N ALA A 258 2.07 -21.44 6.76
CA ALA A 258 1.68 -21.55 8.17
C ALA A 258 2.90 -21.50 9.09
N HIS A 259 3.96 -22.21 8.73
CA HIS A 259 5.21 -22.24 9.51
C HIS A 259 5.85 -20.84 9.61
N GLU A 260 6.09 -20.20 8.47
CA GLU A 260 6.72 -18.87 8.43
C GLU A 260 5.83 -17.81 9.08
N TYR A 261 4.50 -17.88 8.87
CA TYR A 261 3.56 -16.96 9.50
C TYR A 261 3.55 -17.09 11.03
N ASP A 262 3.65 -18.31 11.56
CA ASP A 262 3.78 -18.53 13.01
C ASP A 262 5.08 -17.90 13.54
N ILE A 263 6.20 -18.07 12.83
CA ILE A 263 7.48 -17.43 13.18
C ILE A 263 7.34 -15.90 13.20
N LEU A 264 6.79 -15.31 12.16
CA LEU A 264 6.64 -13.86 12.07
C LEU A 264 5.72 -13.31 13.17
N THR A 265 4.57 -13.95 13.38
CA THR A 265 3.61 -13.50 14.41
C THR A 265 4.12 -13.63 15.82
N ASN A 266 5.04 -14.56 16.10
CA ASN A 266 5.69 -14.66 17.39
C ASN A 266 6.80 -13.61 17.60
N ASN A 267 7.46 -13.18 16.54
CA ASN A 267 8.62 -12.29 16.60
C ASN A 267 8.31 -10.81 16.35
N PHE A 268 7.18 -10.49 15.69
CA PHE A 268 6.83 -9.13 15.30
C PHE A 268 5.42 -8.75 15.74
N ASN A 269 5.23 -7.45 16.00
CA ASN A 269 3.95 -6.91 16.42
C ASN A 269 3.00 -6.67 15.23
N ASN A 270 3.51 -6.42 14.04
CA ASN A 270 2.71 -6.13 12.86
C ASN A 270 3.05 -7.13 11.75
N THR A 271 2.09 -7.97 11.40
CA THR A 271 2.29 -9.02 10.39
C THR A 271 1.17 -8.96 9.36
N LEU A 272 1.56 -8.92 8.08
CA LEU A 272 0.64 -8.95 6.95
C LEU A 272 0.56 -10.38 6.40
N TYR A 273 -0.67 -10.85 6.24
CA TYR A 273 -1.01 -12.09 5.56
C TYR A 273 -1.63 -11.77 4.19
N PHE A 274 -1.05 -12.28 3.12
CA PHE A 274 -1.59 -12.13 1.78
C PHE A 274 -2.60 -13.25 1.49
N ALA A 275 -3.86 -12.89 1.29
CA ALA A 275 -4.88 -13.84 0.85
C ALA A 275 -4.71 -14.08 -0.66
N ARG A 276 -4.16 -15.25 -1.03
CA ARG A 276 -3.97 -15.64 -2.42
C ARG A 276 -5.29 -15.65 -3.19
N PRO A 277 -5.30 -15.27 -4.46
CA PRO A 277 -6.48 -15.42 -5.31
C PRO A 277 -6.93 -16.90 -5.41
N PHE A 278 -8.23 -17.13 -5.28
CA PHE A 278 -8.84 -18.45 -5.38
C PHE A 278 -8.36 -19.48 -4.34
N ASP A 279 -7.81 -19.00 -3.23
CA ASP A 279 -7.28 -19.79 -2.14
C ASP A 279 -7.93 -19.33 -0.82
N ASP A 280 -8.50 -20.28 -0.10
CA ASP A 280 -9.20 -20.04 1.16
C ASP A 280 -8.34 -20.41 2.39
N PHE A 281 -7.04 -20.64 2.23
CA PHE A 281 -6.18 -21.09 3.33
C PHE A 281 -6.13 -20.07 4.50
N TRP A 282 -6.28 -18.77 4.22
CA TRP A 282 -6.40 -17.76 5.26
C TRP A 282 -7.60 -17.98 6.21
N LYS A 283 -8.60 -18.79 5.80
CA LYS A 283 -9.76 -19.20 6.63
C LYS A 283 -9.52 -20.47 7.43
N SER A 284 -8.34 -21.07 7.34
CA SER A 284 -8.04 -22.36 7.98
C SER A 284 -7.95 -22.23 9.50
N GLU A 285 -8.23 -23.32 10.22
CA GLU A 285 -8.05 -23.41 11.66
C GLU A 285 -6.59 -23.24 12.09
N ILE A 286 -5.63 -23.50 11.18
CA ILE A 286 -4.20 -23.28 11.43
C ILE A 286 -3.92 -21.78 11.56
N ILE A 287 -4.32 -20.97 10.58
CA ILE A 287 -4.14 -19.52 10.58
C ILE A 287 -4.87 -18.88 11.76
N LYS A 288 -6.10 -19.33 12.04
CA LYS A 288 -6.84 -18.87 13.22
C LYS A 288 -6.08 -19.09 14.51
N ARG A 289 -5.55 -20.30 14.76
CA ARG A 289 -4.76 -20.59 15.96
C ARG A 289 -3.52 -19.72 16.06
N ILE A 290 -2.84 -19.41 14.94
CA ILE A 290 -1.67 -18.54 14.92
C ILE A 290 -2.06 -17.11 15.30
N ASN A 291 -3.17 -16.59 14.81
CA ASN A 291 -3.60 -15.22 15.10
C ASN A 291 -4.02 -15.01 16.56
N TYR A 292 -4.50 -16.07 17.24
CA TYR A 292 -4.93 -16.00 18.64
C TYR A 292 -3.83 -16.33 19.67
N LYS A 293 -2.60 -16.63 19.24
CA LYS A 293 -1.42 -16.74 20.12
C LYS A 293 -0.94 -15.33 20.54
#